data_ce26df6e0cdb4ee07fec4239f1771865
#
_entry.id   ce26df6e0cdb4ee07fec4239f1771865
#
_cell.length_a   1.000
_cell.length_b   1.000
_cell.length_c   1.000
_cell.angle_alpha   90.00
_cell.angle_beta   90.00
_cell.angle_gamma   90.00
#
_symmetry.space_group_name_H-M   'P 1'
#
loop_
_entity.id
_entity.type
_entity.pdbx_description
1 polymer ?
#
loop_
_entity_poly.entity_id
_entity_poly.type
_entity_poly.pdbx_seq_one_letter_code
_entity_poly.pdbx_strand_id
1 'polypeptide(L)'
;LTANDSSGQLIPDDKLFEQVAIAAPYLDVVEEMTLLEFLSFQEKFHPFQAHTDLESICTKLGLHAARHKQIRYFSSGMKQRVKLGQALFAAKPIVLLDEPCTNLDAEGIELYHRLLAELTTNKLLVICSNDEQEIRTCNERIDIRDYK
;
A
#
# COMPACT_ATOMS: atom_id res chain seq x y z
N LEU A 1 -17.72 -13.52 2.34
CA LEU A 1 -16.29 -13.77 2.59
C LEU A 1 -16.12 -14.08 4.06
N THR A 2 -15.55 -15.22 4.42
CA THR A 2 -15.23 -15.56 5.81
C THR A 2 -13.72 -15.44 5.98
N ALA A 3 -13.28 -14.63 6.94
CA ALA A 3 -11.87 -14.51 7.30
C ALA A 3 -11.70 -14.94 8.76
N ASN A 4 -10.62 -15.64 9.05
CA ASN A 4 -10.24 -16.02 10.41
C ASN A 4 -9.01 -15.20 10.84
N ASP A 5 -8.96 -14.86 12.13
CA ASP A 5 -7.78 -14.25 12.73
C ASP A 5 -6.65 -15.26 12.93
N SER A 6 -5.52 -14.81 13.45
CA SER A 6 -4.35 -15.66 13.73
C SER A 6 -4.61 -16.78 14.77
N SER A 7 -5.70 -16.71 15.52
CA SER A 7 -6.16 -17.74 16.45
C SER A 7 -7.13 -18.74 15.82
N GLY A 8 -7.52 -18.53 14.56
CA GLY A 8 -8.52 -19.34 13.85
C GLY A 8 -9.97 -18.93 14.15
N GLN A 9 -10.20 -17.82 14.86
CA GLN A 9 -11.54 -17.32 15.16
C GLN A 9 -12.06 -16.49 13.99
N LEU A 10 -13.34 -16.70 13.63
CA LEU A 10 -14.01 -15.97 12.58
C LEU A 10 -14.03 -14.46 12.87
N ILE A 11 -13.54 -13.68 11.93
CA ILE A 11 -13.62 -12.22 11.99
C ILE A 11 -15.04 -11.81 11.55
N PRO A 12 -15.78 -11.08 12.39
CA PRO A 12 -17.09 -10.54 11.99
C PRO A 12 -16.96 -9.62 10.77
N ASP A 13 -17.95 -9.67 9.88
CA ASP A 13 -17.94 -8.90 8.63
C ASP A 13 -17.83 -7.38 8.87
N ASP A 14 -18.41 -6.89 9.96
CA ASP A 14 -18.35 -5.49 10.40
C ASP A 14 -16.97 -5.05 10.92
N LYS A 15 -16.05 -6.00 11.15
CA LYS A 15 -14.65 -5.75 11.56
C LYS A 15 -13.62 -6.12 10.48
N LEU A 16 -14.04 -6.65 9.36
CA LEU A 16 -13.12 -7.05 8.30
C LEU A 16 -12.28 -5.87 7.78
N PHE A 17 -12.86 -4.66 7.73
CA PHE A 17 -12.14 -3.46 7.31
C PHE A 17 -10.93 -3.13 8.18
N GLU A 18 -10.95 -3.52 9.45
CA GLU A 18 -9.80 -3.34 10.36
C GLU A 18 -8.58 -4.19 9.96
N GLN A 19 -8.79 -5.23 9.15
CA GLN A 19 -7.76 -6.14 8.67
C GLN A 19 -7.21 -5.78 7.29
N VAL A 20 -7.75 -4.75 6.67
CA VAL A 20 -7.45 -4.38 5.29
C VAL A 20 -6.66 -3.08 5.23
N ALA A 21 -5.61 -3.07 4.42
CA ALA A 21 -4.96 -1.85 3.93
C ALA A 21 -5.26 -1.71 2.44
N ILE A 22 -5.49 -0.48 1.98
CA ILE A 22 -5.86 -0.22 0.58
C ILE A 22 -5.05 0.95 0.02
N ALA A 23 -4.61 0.82 -1.24
CA ALA A 23 -4.13 1.91 -2.05
C ALA A 23 -4.85 1.90 -3.41
N ALA A 24 -5.40 3.04 -3.79
CA ALA A 24 -6.11 3.22 -5.05
C ALA A 24 -5.88 4.64 -5.59
N PRO A 25 -6.00 4.88 -6.91
CA PRO A 25 -5.77 6.20 -7.50
C PRO A 25 -6.69 7.29 -6.92
N TYR A 26 -7.93 6.94 -6.62
CA TYR A 26 -8.95 7.85 -6.10
C TYR A 26 -8.89 8.10 -4.59
N LEU A 27 -8.03 7.38 -3.84
CA LEU A 27 -7.80 7.66 -2.43
C LEU A 27 -6.77 8.78 -2.30
N ASP A 28 -7.18 9.88 -1.69
CA ASP A 28 -6.32 11.04 -1.51
C ASP A 28 -5.48 10.93 -0.24
N VAL A 29 -4.33 11.59 -0.26
CA VAL A 29 -3.47 11.82 0.89
C VAL A 29 -3.71 13.23 1.43
N VAL A 30 -3.44 13.47 2.71
CA VAL A 30 -3.57 14.83 3.29
C VAL A 30 -2.41 15.69 2.79
N GLU A 31 -2.68 16.47 1.74
CA GLU A 31 -1.66 17.21 0.99
C GLU A 31 -1.02 18.39 1.75
N GLU A 32 -1.69 18.88 2.80
CA GLU A 32 -1.20 19.95 3.67
C GLU A 32 -0.10 19.48 4.62
N MET A 33 -0.04 18.19 4.91
CA MET A 33 0.99 17.60 5.77
C MET A 33 2.30 17.41 5.01
N THR A 34 3.41 17.47 5.73
CA THR A 34 4.69 16.93 5.27
C THR A 34 4.60 15.39 5.23
N LEU A 35 5.50 14.74 4.51
CA LEU A 35 5.51 13.28 4.45
C LEU A 35 5.66 12.64 5.83
N LEU A 36 6.55 13.16 6.68
CA LEU A 36 6.72 12.65 8.05
C LEU A 36 5.49 12.86 8.92
N GLU A 37 4.84 14.03 8.84
CA GLU A 37 3.60 14.28 9.58
C GLU A 37 2.49 13.34 9.13
N PHE A 38 2.35 13.11 7.82
CA PHE A 38 1.38 12.20 7.26
C PHE A 38 1.61 10.75 7.72
N LEU A 39 2.84 10.26 7.65
CA LEU A 39 3.18 8.91 8.11
C LEU A 39 2.96 8.76 9.62
N SER A 40 3.36 9.76 10.42
CA SER A 40 3.11 9.76 11.87
C SER A 40 1.61 9.80 12.21
N PHE A 41 0.81 10.51 11.41
CA PHE A 41 -0.63 10.51 11.53
C PHE A 41 -1.22 9.14 11.21
N GLN A 42 -0.81 8.53 10.09
CA GLN A 42 -1.27 7.20 9.67
C GLN A 42 -0.94 6.13 10.71
N GLU A 43 0.25 6.14 11.29
CA GLU A 43 0.68 5.18 12.30
C GLU A 43 -0.24 5.11 13.52
N LYS A 44 -0.88 6.23 13.89
CA LYS A 44 -1.82 6.28 15.02
C LYS A 44 -3.12 5.51 14.77
N PHE A 45 -3.55 5.42 13.51
CA PHE A 45 -4.78 4.73 13.11
C PHE A 45 -4.50 3.33 12.54
N HIS A 46 -3.39 3.20 11.84
CA HIS A 46 -2.94 1.97 11.20
C HIS A 46 -1.48 1.74 11.53
N PRO A 47 -1.17 1.05 12.64
CA PRO A 47 0.20 0.76 13.03
C PRO A 47 0.99 0.16 11.88
N PHE A 48 2.24 0.57 11.71
CA PHE A 48 3.15 -0.02 10.75
C PHE A 48 3.72 -1.36 11.27
N GLN A 49 4.29 -2.14 10.37
CA GLN A 49 4.93 -3.41 10.72
C GLN A 49 6.02 -3.19 11.77
N ALA A 50 6.18 -4.17 12.67
CA ALA A 50 7.15 -4.10 13.76
C ALA A 50 8.57 -3.78 13.24
N HIS A 51 9.29 -2.97 14.00
CA HIS A 51 10.65 -2.52 13.69
C HIS A 51 10.77 -1.61 12.44
N THR A 52 9.66 -1.02 12.00
CA THR A 52 9.67 -0.06 10.90
C THR A 52 9.57 1.36 11.47
N ASP A 53 10.60 2.18 11.30
CA ASP A 53 10.57 3.60 11.65
C ASP A 53 10.22 4.48 10.44
N LEU A 54 9.76 5.70 10.70
CA LEU A 54 9.26 6.61 9.66
C LEU A 54 10.36 7.05 8.68
N GLU A 55 11.60 7.23 9.14
CA GLU A 55 12.74 7.59 8.29
C GLU A 55 13.10 6.44 7.33
N SER A 56 13.02 5.20 7.82
CA SER A 56 13.19 4.00 7.00
C SER A 56 12.11 3.91 5.91
N ILE A 57 10.84 4.19 6.24
CA ILE A 57 9.76 4.25 5.24
C ILE A 57 10.08 5.28 4.18
N CYS A 58 10.43 6.52 4.57
CA CYS A 58 10.78 7.58 3.63
C CYS A 58 11.92 7.16 2.70
N THR A 59 12.92 6.46 3.23
CA THR A 59 14.08 5.96 2.48
C THR A 59 13.67 4.87 1.49
N LYS A 60 12.89 3.89 1.93
CA LYS A 60 12.40 2.79 1.08
C LYS A 60 11.48 3.26 -0.03
N LEU A 61 10.72 4.34 0.19
CA LEU A 61 9.90 4.99 -0.84
C LEU A 61 10.72 5.85 -1.82
N GLY A 62 12.01 6.06 -1.57
CA GLY A 62 12.85 6.98 -2.35
C GLY A 62 12.48 8.45 -2.15
N LEU A 63 11.87 8.78 -1.00
CA LEU A 63 11.35 10.12 -0.69
C LEU A 63 12.05 10.77 0.51
N HIS A 64 13.15 10.21 1.01
CA HIS A 64 13.85 10.71 2.19
C HIS A 64 14.24 12.19 2.08
N ALA A 65 14.74 12.64 0.92
CA ALA A 65 15.11 14.04 0.70
C ALA A 65 13.91 15.01 0.77
N ALA A 66 12.69 14.51 0.52
CA ALA A 66 11.46 15.29 0.50
C ALA A 66 10.61 15.14 1.79
N ARG A 67 11.09 14.42 2.81
CA ARG A 67 10.28 14.04 3.99
C ARG A 67 9.71 15.20 4.80
N HIS A 68 10.35 16.36 4.78
CA HIS A 68 9.89 17.61 5.42
C HIS A 68 9.12 18.54 4.47
N LYS A 69 8.93 18.14 3.22
CA LYS A 69 8.17 18.92 2.23
C LYS A 69 6.71 18.51 2.28
N GLN A 70 5.79 19.46 2.17
CA GLN A 70 4.36 19.18 2.08
C GLN A 70 4.03 18.36 0.83
N ILE A 71 3.14 17.39 0.99
CA ILE A 71 2.75 16.45 -0.07
C ILE A 71 2.12 17.15 -1.27
N ARG A 72 1.49 18.32 -1.08
CA ARG A 72 0.95 19.14 -2.18
C ARG A 72 2.00 19.50 -3.25
N TYR A 73 3.27 19.56 -2.88
CA TYR A 73 4.38 19.88 -3.80
C TYR A 73 5.05 18.64 -4.39
N PHE A 74 4.50 17.45 -4.13
CA PHE A 74 4.99 16.21 -4.72
C PHE A 74 4.48 16.05 -6.16
N SER A 75 5.30 15.42 -7.01
CA SER A 75 4.82 14.96 -8.32
C SER A 75 3.75 13.86 -8.14
N SER A 76 3.00 13.58 -9.21
CA SER A 76 2.01 12.48 -9.20
C SER A 76 2.64 11.14 -8.83
N GLY A 77 3.82 10.83 -9.36
CA GLY A 77 4.57 9.62 -9.01
C GLY A 77 5.04 9.60 -7.56
N MET A 78 5.48 10.73 -6.99
CA MET A 78 5.81 10.82 -5.56
C MET A 78 4.57 10.60 -4.69
N LYS A 79 3.41 11.18 -5.04
CA LYS A 79 2.14 10.95 -4.33
C LYS A 79 1.72 9.48 -4.41
N GLN A 80 1.90 8.84 -5.56
CA GLN A 80 1.62 7.42 -5.73
C GLN A 80 2.52 6.56 -4.82
N ARG A 81 3.81 6.88 -4.72
CA ARG A 81 4.73 6.20 -3.77
C ARG A 81 4.28 6.36 -2.32
N VAL A 82 3.72 7.51 -1.93
CA VAL A 82 3.14 7.72 -0.58
C VAL A 82 1.92 6.83 -0.36
N LYS A 83 0.99 6.77 -1.33
CA LYS A 83 -0.20 5.90 -1.27
C LYS A 83 0.18 4.42 -1.14
N LEU A 84 1.16 3.95 -1.91
CA LEU A 84 1.69 2.60 -1.78
C LEU A 84 2.33 2.37 -0.41
N GLY A 85 3.09 3.33 0.09
CA GLY A 85 3.74 3.25 1.38
C GLY A 85 2.74 3.03 2.51
N GLN A 86 1.70 3.85 2.61
CA GLN A 86 0.70 3.71 3.67
C GLN A 86 0.01 2.33 3.69
N ALA A 87 -0.22 1.71 2.52
CA ALA A 87 -0.85 0.40 2.44
C ALA A 87 0.12 -0.75 2.72
N LEU A 88 1.31 -0.73 2.11
CA LEU A 88 2.26 -1.84 2.17
C LEU A 88 2.94 -1.94 3.54
N PHE A 89 3.28 -0.80 4.17
CA PHE A 89 3.89 -0.79 5.50
C PHE A 89 2.89 -1.03 6.64
N ALA A 90 1.58 -0.88 6.42
CA ALA A 90 0.59 -1.16 7.45
C ALA A 90 0.70 -2.60 7.97
N ALA A 91 0.58 -2.77 9.29
CA ALA A 91 0.53 -4.08 9.96
C ALA A 91 -0.85 -4.74 9.77
N LYS A 92 -1.26 -4.91 8.50
CA LYS A 92 -2.53 -5.52 8.11
C LYS A 92 -2.27 -6.80 7.32
N PRO A 93 -3.06 -7.87 7.57
CA PRO A 93 -2.88 -9.15 6.87
C PRO A 93 -3.40 -9.14 5.43
N ILE A 94 -4.25 -8.18 5.06
CA ILE A 94 -4.84 -8.06 3.72
C ILE A 94 -4.43 -6.72 3.12
N VAL A 95 -3.90 -6.73 1.90
CA VAL A 95 -3.53 -5.53 1.13
C VAL A 95 -4.28 -5.56 -0.20
N LEU A 96 -5.04 -4.51 -0.46
CA LEU A 96 -5.75 -4.31 -1.73
C LEU A 96 -5.08 -3.17 -2.48
N LEU A 97 -4.69 -3.43 -3.71
CA LEU A 97 -4.09 -2.43 -4.60
C LEU A 97 -4.93 -2.30 -5.87
N ASP A 98 -5.30 -1.09 -6.21
CA ASP A 98 -6.01 -0.77 -7.44
C ASP A 98 -5.10 0.12 -8.31
N GLU A 99 -4.77 -0.35 -9.52
CA GLU A 99 -3.85 0.30 -10.45
C GLU A 99 -2.59 0.88 -9.77
N PRO A 100 -1.81 0.05 -9.05
CA PRO A 100 -0.75 0.54 -8.15
C PRO A 100 0.38 1.30 -8.83
N CYS A 101 0.65 1.06 -10.12
CA CYS A 101 1.71 1.74 -10.85
C CYS A 101 1.28 2.99 -11.60
N THR A 102 0.02 3.42 -11.46
CA THR A 102 -0.46 4.67 -12.07
C THR A 102 0.47 5.83 -11.73
N ASN A 103 0.91 6.58 -12.75
CA ASN A 103 1.86 7.71 -12.64
C ASN A 103 3.29 7.34 -12.20
N LEU A 104 3.66 6.08 -12.10
CA LEU A 104 5.04 5.68 -11.83
C LEU A 104 5.84 5.61 -13.13
N ASP A 105 7.08 6.05 -13.07
CA ASP A 105 8.10 5.80 -14.09
C ASP A 105 8.73 4.40 -13.89
N ALA A 106 9.64 4.02 -14.76
CA ALA A 106 10.31 2.72 -14.71
C ALA A 106 10.99 2.46 -13.35
N GLU A 107 11.63 3.48 -12.76
CA GLU A 107 12.24 3.37 -11.43
C GLU A 107 11.19 3.16 -10.34
N GLY A 108 10.05 3.86 -10.44
CA GLY A 108 8.93 3.71 -9.53
C GLY A 108 8.28 2.33 -9.60
N ILE A 109 8.17 1.74 -10.79
CA ILE A 109 7.67 0.37 -10.99
C ILE A 109 8.62 -0.66 -10.36
N GLU A 110 9.92 -0.51 -10.55
CA GLU A 110 10.91 -1.39 -9.90
C GLU A 110 10.91 -1.24 -8.37
N LEU A 111 10.73 -0.03 -7.86
CA LEU A 111 10.53 0.21 -6.43
C LEU A 111 9.28 -0.49 -5.93
N TYR A 112 8.16 -0.40 -6.63
CA TYR A 112 6.91 -1.09 -6.30
C TYR A 112 7.13 -2.61 -6.16
N HIS A 113 7.77 -3.27 -7.13
CA HIS A 113 8.03 -4.71 -7.06
C HIS A 113 8.94 -5.10 -5.90
N ARG A 114 9.97 -4.29 -5.62
CA ARG A 114 10.84 -4.51 -4.46
C ARG A 114 10.09 -4.41 -3.14
N LEU A 115 9.19 -3.42 -3.00
CA LEU A 115 8.34 -3.28 -1.81
C LEU A 115 7.36 -4.44 -1.66
N LEU A 116 6.75 -4.92 -2.76
CA LEU A 116 5.89 -6.10 -2.71
C LEU A 116 6.66 -7.32 -2.19
N ALA A 117 7.82 -7.62 -2.76
CA ALA A 117 8.63 -8.76 -2.36
C ALA A 117 9.04 -8.71 -0.88
N GLU A 118 9.32 -7.52 -0.36
CA GLU A 118 9.76 -7.33 1.02
C GLU A 118 8.60 -7.37 2.03
N LEU A 119 7.47 -6.73 1.70
CA LEU A 119 6.46 -6.36 2.69
C LEU A 119 5.19 -7.23 2.65
N THR A 120 5.01 -8.09 1.65
CA THR A 120 3.76 -8.85 1.47
C THR A 120 3.92 -10.37 1.63
N THR A 121 5.08 -10.87 2.02
CA THR A 121 5.38 -12.32 2.11
C THR A 121 4.37 -13.11 2.95
N ASN A 122 3.83 -12.51 4.01
CA ASN A 122 2.85 -13.14 4.91
C ASN A 122 1.48 -12.43 4.86
N LYS A 123 1.14 -11.81 3.72
CA LYS A 123 -0.12 -11.09 3.54
C LYS A 123 -0.90 -11.66 2.37
N LEU A 124 -2.22 -11.57 2.44
CA LEU A 124 -3.06 -11.73 1.26
C LEU A 124 -2.96 -10.42 0.45
N LEU A 125 -2.34 -10.51 -0.72
CA LEU A 125 -2.23 -9.40 -1.66
C LEU A 125 -3.24 -9.59 -2.80
N VAL A 126 -4.12 -8.62 -2.97
CA VAL A 126 -5.06 -8.58 -4.10
C VAL A 126 -4.77 -7.33 -4.92
N ILE A 127 -4.52 -7.51 -6.21
CA ILE A 127 -4.24 -6.41 -7.16
C ILE A 127 -5.35 -6.40 -8.21
N CYS A 128 -6.02 -5.26 -8.36
CA CYS A 128 -6.93 -4.99 -9.45
C CYS A 128 -6.18 -4.15 -10.49
N SER A 129 -5.99 -4.70 -11.68
CA SER A 129 -5.25 -4.04 -12.76
C SER A 129 -5.50 -4.70 -14.11
N ASN A 130 -5.33 -3.92 -15.17
CA ASN A 130 -5.26 -4.39 -16.55
C ASN A 130 -3.82 -4.36 -17.12
N ASP A 131 -2.82 -3.94 -16.32
CA ASP A 131 -1.42 -3.89 -16.72
C ASP A 131 -0.67 -5.13 -16.22
N GLU A 132 -0.09 -5.90 -17.16
CA GLU A 132 0.71 -7.08 -16.88
C GLU A 132 1.92 -6.80 -15.97
N GLN A 133 2.47 -5.59 -16.03
CA GLN A 133 3.61 -5.22 -15.18
C GLN A 133 3.20 -5.15 -13.70
N GLU A 134 1.99 -4.72 -13.40
CA GLU A 134 1.51 -4.60 -12.02
C GLU A 134 1.27 -5.94 -11.35
N ILE A 135 0.85 -6.94 -12.13
CA ILE A 135 0.42 -8.25 -11.64
C ILE A 135 1.44 -9.37 -11.85
N ARG A 136 2.63 -9.07 -12.38
CA ARG A 136 3.64 -10.09 -12.74
C ARG A 136 4.08 -10.99 -11.57
N THR A 137 3.91 -10.54 -10.34
CA THR A 137 4.28 -11.28 -9.11
C THR A 137 3.10 -12.04 -8.49
N CYS A 138 1.90 -11.94 -9.07
CA CYS A 138 0.73 -12.65 -8.58
C CYS A 138 0.80 -14.14 -8.92
N ASN A 139 0.45 -14.99 -7.95
CA ASN A 139 0.42 -16.44 -8.11
C ASN A 139 -0.85 -16.94 -8.80
N GLU A 140 -1.95 -16.21 -8.61
CA GLU A 140 -3.27 -16.55 -9.14
C GLU A 140 -3.87 -15.33 -9.85
N ARG A 141 -4.70 -15.58 -10.87
CA ARG A 141 -5.42 -14.55 -11.61
C ARG A 141 -6.88 -14.92 -11.76
N ILE A 142 -7.75 -13.93 -11.62
CA ILE A 142 -9.18 -14.04 -11.85
C ILE A 142 -9.54 -13.05 -12.95
N ASP A 143 -10.08 -13.54 -14.06
CA ASP A 143 -10.64 -12.67 -15.09
C ASP A 143 -12.12 -12.39 -14.77
N ILE A 144 -12.45 -11.14 -14.46
CA ILE A 144 -13.81 -10.77 -14.10
C ILE A 144 -14.81 -11.00 -15.24
N ARG A 145 -14.34 -11.12 -16.48
CA ARG A 145 -15.18 -11.42 -17.65
C ARG A 145 -15.74 -12.84 -17.63
N ASP A 146 -15.11 -13.76 -16.90
CA ASP A 146 -15.54 -15.14 -16.76
C ASP A 146 -16.78 -15.27 -15.83
N TYR A 147 -17.16 -14.18 -15.16
CA TYR A 147 -18.27 -14.12 -14.19
C TYR A 147 -19.46 -13.26 -14.67
N LYS A 148 -19.56 -13.01 -15.98
CA LYS A 148 -20.67 -12.26 -16.58
C LYS A 148 -21.77 -13.19 -17.07
#